data_298d9b8d5eeb839ddf70e0b9af3b0fb3
#
_entry.id   298d9b8d5eeb839ddf70e0b9af3b0fb3
#
_cell.length_a   1.000
_cell.length_b   1.000
_cell.length_c   1.000
_cell.angle_alpha   90.00
_cell.angle_beta   90.00
_cell.angle_gamma   90.00
#
_symmetry.space_group_name_H-M   'P 1'
#
loop_
_entity.id
_entity.type
_entity.pdbx_description
1 polymer ?
#
loop_
_entity_poly.entity_id
_entity_poly.type
_entity_poly.pdbx_seq_one_letter_code
_entity_poly.pdbx_strand_id
1 'polypeptide(L)'
;MLYKWHSNRNGLVFHHMKSCIHHGLIIEETFHLIAIFLLILANLMLSLSHPYIERQSMNKISSFILTFMGCLMICSYNSRNSKQYVIGVSQCSEDIWRDKLNQELRTATYMEDGVTMRFTSADDNDKRQIQQIEQFIKDGVDLLIISPNQAHAITPVVDKAVEKGIPVILFDRKTDGKYTAFIGADNVEVGRQMGDYVARQLDYHGNVIELMGLKGSSPAIERHRGFIERISRYPGIKLVESLQGDWTKASGRRAIQAFSQRHGTASCATITCVFAQNDRMAMGAREAGVLPKNTLFCGVDALPGEQGGMKLVADSVLSASYIYPTRGDLVMKLAMNILNHRPYQKENLLQSALVTPDKAPLMLMQADEMNMQQQRIQSLHERLDTFFMRYNHQKVYLLLTLIILVLFVGIFFYVYRMALYRHRMTEKSITEKLHHYMQLHEQRAQLERHLRLANVPQPDEVLDNDTVFMNKLFECIIKNLANSEFNVEMLASQLDMSRVQLYRKVKSVTDSSPVEIIRITRLQQADRLLKQGGMNVSEVSYRVGFSSPSYFSKCYKEQFGHVPTASNGHAKALDEPNA
;
A
#
# COMPACT_ATOMS: atom_id res chain seq x y z
N MET A 1 33.17 27.10 8.00
CA MET A 1 32.72 25.70 7.87
C MET A 1 31.31 25.44 8.45
N LEU A 2 30.83 26.17 9.44
CA LEU A 2 29.50 26.03 10.05
C LEU A 2 28.33 26.47 9.13
N TYR A 3 28.53 27.35 8.18
CA TYR A 3 27.48 27.82 7.28
C TYR A 3 27.07 26.83 6.15
N LYS A 4 27.97 25.91 5.77
CA LYS A 4 27.65 24.86 4.78
C LYS A 4 26.88 23.67 5.36
N TRP A 5 26.87 23.49 6.67
CA TRP A 5 26.20 22.38 7.35
C TRP A 5 24.70 22.64 7.56
N HIS A 6 24.30 23.92 7.69
CA HIS A 6 22.88 24.31 7.83
C HIS A 6 22.09 24.23 6.52
N SER A 7 22.75 24.39 5.37
CA SER A 7 22.07 24.33 4.06
C SER A 7 21.62 22.92 3.67
N ASN A 8 22.35 21.88 4.09
CA ASN A 8 21.99 20.50 3.77
C ASN A 8 20.88 19.91 4.66
N ARG A 9 20.72 20.40 5.91
CA ARG A 9 19.62 19.99 6.79
C ARG A 9 18.26 20.48 6.29
N ASN A 10 18.22 21.69 5.75
CA ASN A 10 16.97 22.25 5.21
C ASN A 10 16.52 21.56 3.92
N GLY A 11 17.42 21.02 3.11
CA GLY A 11 17.08 20.27 1.90
C GLY A 11 16.38 18.95 2.17
N LEU A 12 16.81 18.19 3.17
CA LEU A 12 16.20 16.89 3.53
C LEU A 12 14.81 17.05 4.18
N VAL A 13 14.68 18.03 5.08
CA VAL A 13 13.38 18.33 5.73
C VAL A 13 12.39 18.86 4.68
N PHE A 14 12.84 19.69 3.72
CA PHE A 14 12.00 20.19 2.63
C PHE A 14 11.57 19.10 1.65
N HIS A 15 12.39 18.09 1.39
CA HIS A 15 12.01 16.99 0.50
C HIS A 15 10.94 16.08 1.15
N HIS A 16 11.06 15.79 2.44
CA HIS A 16 10.05 15.05 3.18
C HIS A 16 8.77 15.88 3.45
N MET A 17 8.89 17.18 3.74
CA MET A 17 7.73 18.08 3.80
C MET A 17 7.01 18.19 2.44
N LYS A 18 7.73 18.28 1.33
CA LYS A 18 7.11 18.24 -0.01
C LYS A 18 6.40 16.91 -0.28
N SER A 19 6.95 15.78 0.15
CA SER A 19 6.28 14.47 0.06
C SER A 19 5.03 14.42 0.93
N CYS A 20 5.08 14.92 2.18
CA CYS A 20 3.92 15.00 3.06
C CYS A 20 2.84 15.98 2.57
N ILE A 21 3.24 17.13 2.02
CA ILE A 21 2.33 18.12 1.43
C ILE A 21 1.71 17.56 0.14
N HIS A 22 2.45 16.83 -0.68
CA HIS A 22 1.91 16.15 -1.86
C HIS A 22 0.91 15.03 -1.49
N HIS A 23 1.12 14.35 -0.35
CA HIS A 23 0.17 13.35 0.17
C HIS A 23 -1.06 13.99 0.81
N GLY A 24 -0.92 15.17 1.43
CA GLY A 24 -2.04 15.98 1.91
C GLY A 24 -2.93 16.49 0.78
N LEU A 25 -2.34 16.97 -0.31
CA LEU A 25 -3.05 17.38 -1.52
C LEU A 25 -3.82 16.23 -2.19
N ILE A 26 -3.27 15.01 -2.21
CA ILE A 26 -3.96 13.83 -2.76
C ILE A 26 -5.18 13.45 -1.90
N ILE A 27 -5.13 13.65 -0.58
CA ILE A 27 -6.28 13.42 0.32
C ILE A 27 -7.36 14.46 0.06
N GLU A 28 -6.99 15.73 -0.11
CA GLU A 28 -7.92 16.82 -0.41
C GLU A 28 -8.59 16.63 -1.78
N GLU A 29 -7.84 16.22 -2.79
CA GLU A 29 -8.37 15.87 -4.13
C GLU A 29 -9.30 14.64 -4.07
N THR A 30 -8.99 13.62 -3.27
CA THR A 30 -9.89 12.46 -3.11
C THR A 30 -11.16 12.82 -2.37
N PHE A 31 -11.12 13.71 -1.37
CA PHE A 31 -12.31 14.23 -0.71
C PHE A 31 -13.17 15.08 -1.64
N HIS A 32 -12.56 15.92 -2.48
CA HIS A 32 -13.29 16.68 -3.50
C HIS A 32 -13.94 15.77 -4.54
N LEU A 33 -13.25 14.73 -5.01
CA LEU A 33 -13.80 13.74 -5.93
C LEU A 33 -14.99 12.97 -5.31
N ILE A 34 -14.88 12.59 -4.03
CA ILE A 34 -15.98 11.94 -3.29
C ILE A 34 -17.17 12.90 -3.12
N ALA A 35 -16.93 14.17 -2.78
CA ALA A 35 -17.97 15.18 -2.64
C ALA A 35 -18.68 15.45 -3.98
N ILE A 36 -17.93 15.57 -5.07
CA ILE A 36 -18.47 15.72 -6.45
C ILE A 36 -19.29 14.47 -6.82
N PHE A 37 -18.80 13.27 -6.53
CA PHE A 37 -19.53 12.02 -6.79
C PHE A 37 -20.84 11.95 -6.02
N LEU A 38 -20.84 12.30 -4.73
CA LEU A 38 -22.06 12.35 -3.91
C LEU A 38 -23.04 13.40 -4.40
N LEU A 39 -22.57 14.56 -4.86
CA LEU A 39 -23.40 15.62 -5.45
C LEU A 39 -24.02 15.19 -6.77
N ILE A 40 -23.27 14.50 -7.62
CA ILE A 40 -23.75 13.92 -8.87
C ILE A 40 -24.77 12.80 -8.60
N LEU A 41 -24.50 11.95 -7.59
CA LEU A 41 -25.42 10.89 -7.18
C LEU A 41 -26.73 11.46 -6.64
N ALA A 42 -26.69 12.53 -5.84
CA ALA A 42 -27.85 13.24 -5.33
C ALA A 42 -28.66 13.90 -6.46
N ASN A 43 -28.01 14.56 -7.41
CA ASN A 43 -28.67 15.13 -8.61
C ASN A 43 -29.25 14.04 -9.51
N LEU A 44 -28.59 12.91 -9.66
CA LEU A 44 -29.10 11.75 -10.38
C LEU A 44 -30.34 11.17 -9.70
N MET A 45 -30.34 11.07 -8.36
CA MET A 45 -31.50 10.63 -7.59
C MET A 45 -32.67 11.59 -7.70
N LEU A 46 -32.44 12.90 -7.71
CA LEU A 46 -33.47 13.92 -7.94
C LEU A 46 -34.04 13.85 -9.36
N SER A 47 -33.22 13.61 -10.36
CA SER A 47 -33.68 13.45 -11.75
C SER A 47 -34.45 12.14 -11.99
N LEU A 48 -34.14 11.08 -11.24
CA LEU A 48 -34.81 9.78 -11.30
C LEU A 48 -36.14 9.72 -10.55
N SER A 49 -36.46 10.72 -9.74
CA SER A 49 -37.79 10.87 -9.11
C SER A 49 -38.89 11.27 -10.10
N HIS A 50 -38.54 11.66 -11.33
CA HIS A 50 -39.51 11.97 -12.40
C HIS A 50 -40.02 10.68 -13.11
N PRO A 51 -41.35 10.52 -13.32
CA PRO A 51 -41.96 9.27 -13.81
C PRO A 51 -41.66 8.90 -15.26
N TYR A 52 -40.88 9.69 -16.01
CA TYR A 52 -40.64 9.55 -17.44
C TYR A 52 -39.16 9.40 -17.80
N ILE A 53 -38.48 8.38 -17.27
CA ILE A 53 -37.08 8.13 -17.68
C ILE A 53 -37.01 6.84 -18.49
N GLU A 54 -36.83 7.02 -19.81
CA GLU A 54 -36.59 5.99 -20.81
C GLU A 54 -35.29 5.20 -20.57
N ARG A 55 -35.24 4.00 -21.15
CA ARG A 55 -34.13 3.02 -21.15
C ARG A 55 -32.76 3.62 -21.50
N GLN A 56 -32.69 4.75 -22.21
CA GLN A 56 -31.45 5.47 -22.57
C GLN A 56 -30.69 6.05 -21.38
N SER A 57 -31.38 6.45 -20.31
CA SER A 57 -30.73 7.02 -19.11
C SER A 57 -29.99 5.99 -18.30
N MET A 58 -30.42 4.72 -18.28
CA MET A 58 -29.76 3.62 -17.59
C MET A 58 -28.36 3.30 -18.16
N ASN A 59 -28.25 3.34 -19.50
CA ASN A 59 -26.95 3.10 -20.17
C ASN A 59 -25.96 4.22 -19.91
N LYS A 60 -26.41 5.47 -19.78
CA LYS A 60 -25.55 6.62 -19.41
C LYS A 60 -25.03 6.53 -17.98
N ILE A 61 -25.83 6.05 -17.02
CA ILE A 61 -25.45 5.86 -15.62
C ILE A 61 -24.42 4.72 -15.49
N SER A 62 -24.66 3.60 -16.15
CA SER A 62 -23.74 2.46 -16.16
C SER A 62 -22.39 2.84 -16.80
N SER A 63 -22.39 3.58 -17.89
CA SER A 63 -21.19 4.09 -18.56
C SER A 63 -20.41 5.05 -17.67
N PHE A 64 -21.10 5.93 -16.94
CA PHE A 64 -20.47 6.90 -16.02
C PHE A 64 -19.80 6.20 -14.82
N ILE A 65 -20.46 5.20 -14.21
CA ILE A 65 -19.90 4.41 -13.11
C ILE A 65 -18.67 3.64 -13.58
N LEU A 66 -18.70 3.02 -14.75
CA LEU A 66 -17.56 2.32 -15.36
C LEU A 66 -16.38 3.26 -15.65
N THR A 67 -16.66 4.45 -16.18
CA THR A 67 -15.63 5.46 -16.46
C THR A 67 -15.01 5.99 -15.17
N PHE A 68 -15.81 6.24 -14.14
CA PHE A 68 -15.33 6.70 -12.82
C PHE A 68 -14.50 5.63 -12.09
N MET A 69 -14.93 4.36 -12.13
CA MET A 69 -14.11 3.23 -11.62
C MET A 69 -12.80 3.09 -12.40
N GLY A 70 -12.82 3.29 -13.72
CA GLY A 70 -11.61 3.31 -14.55
C GLY A 70 -10.65 4.43 -14.15
N CYS A 71 -11.16 5.65 -13.92
CA CYS A 71 -10.35 6.78 -13.45
C CYS A 71 -9.76 6.54 -12.04
N LEU A 72 -10.52 5.95 -11.10
CA LEU A 72 -10.01 5.57 -9.78
C LEU A 72 -8.91 4.50 -9.87
N MET A 73 -9.02 3.52 -10.76
CA MET A 73 -7.97 2.54 -11.00
C MET A 73 -6.72 3.16 -11.62
N ILE A 74 -6.86 4.12 -12.54
CA ILE A 74 -5.73 4.82 -13.17
C ILE A 74 -5.01 5.72 -12.15
N CYS A 75 -5.74 6.43 -11.28
CA CYS A 75 -5.14 7.24 -10.20
C CYS A 75 -4.41 6.39 -9.15
N SER A 76 -4.85 5.15 -8.91
CA SER A 76 -4.16 4.20 -8.01
C SER A 76 -2.90 3.59 -8.64
N TYR A 77 -2.75 3.62 -9.95
CA TYR A 77 -1.65 2.98 -10.71
C TYR A 77 -0.45 3.89 -10.97
N ASN A 78 -0.44 5.13 -10.47
CA ASN A 78 0.72 6.01 -10.58
C ASN A 78 1.80 5.65 -9.55
N SER A 79 2.15 4.34 -9.45
CA SER A 79 3.41 3.88 -8.88
C SER A 79 4.53 4.40 -9.78
N ARG A 80 5.35 5.32 -9.29
CA ARG A 80 6.60 5.70 -9.91
C ARG A 80 7.36 4.41 -10.23
N ASN A 81 7.59 4.13 -11.49
CA ASN A 81 8.54 3.13 -11.98
C ASN A 81 9.96 3.64 -11.66
N SER A 82 10.34 3.67 -10.37
CA SER A 82 11.73 3.81 -9.97
C SER A 82 12.41 2.48 -10.34
N LYS A 83 13.50 2.58 -11.09
CA LYS A 83 14.32 1.42 -11.43
C LYS A 83 14.71 0.72 -10.12
N GLN A 84 14.34 -0.53 -9.98
CA GLN A 84 14.67 -1.30 -8.79
C GLN A 84 16.01 -2.01 -9.02
N TYR A 85 16.95 -1.84 -8.07
CA TYR A 85 18.24 -2.51 -8.10
C TYR A 85 18.32 -3.55 -6.98
N VAL A 86 18.91 -4.70 -7.30
CA VAL A 86 19.23 -5.76 -6.34
C VAL A 86 20.74 -5.86 -6.19
N ILE A 87 21.26 -5.57 -5.00
CA ILE A 87 22.68 -5.64 -4.68
C ILE A 87 22.94 -6.88 -3.83
N GLY A 88 23.83 -7.76 -4.29
CA GLY A 88 24.33 -8.90 -3.53
C GLY A 88 25.53 -8.51 -2.66
N VAL A 89 25.49 -8.81 -1.37
CA VAL A 89 26.61 -8.58 -0.43
C VAL A 89 27.11 -9.91 0.08
N SER A 90 28.36 -10.25 -0.26
CA SER A 90 29.03 -11.48 0.15
C SER A 90 30.14 -11.18 1.14
N GLN A 91 29.92 -11.52 2.41
CA GLN A 91 30.89 -11.41 3.49
C GLN A 91 31.69 -12.72 3.66
N CYS A 92 32.98 -12.61 3.93
CA CYS A 92 33.83 -13.79 4.18
C CYS A 92 33.55 -14.47 5.53
N SER A 93 33.15 -13.69 6.55
CA SER A 93 32.89 -14.17 7.92
C SER A 93 31.84 -13.31 8.63
N GLU A 94 31.46 -13.73 9.81
CA GLU A 94 30.64 -12.94 10.75
C GLU A 94 31.52 -12.50 11.93
N ASP A 95 31.59 -11.20 12.15
CA ASP A 95 32.28 -10.60 13.30
C ASP A 95 31.77 -9.18 13.53
N ILE A 96 32.14 -8.60 14.69
CA ILE A 96 31.67 -7.27 15.12
C ILE A 96 32.01 -6.15 14.12
N TRP A 97 33.10 -6.29 13.37
CA TRP A 97 33.47 -5.31 12.33
C TRP A 97 32.56 -5.40 11.11
N ARG A 98 32.24 -6.64 10.67
CA ARG A 98 31.32 -6.90 9.56
C ARG A 98 29.87 -6.61 9.90
N ASP A 99 29.47 -6.86 11.14
CA ASP A 99 28.14 -6.48 11.64
C ASP A 99 27.95 -4.97 11.56
N LYS A 100 28.97 -4.20 11.97
CA LYS A 100 28.94 -2.74 11.84
C LYS A 100 28.82 -2.30 10.39
N LEU A 101 29.60 -2.88 9.47
CA LEU A 101 29.48 -2.59 8.04
C LEU A 101 28.09 -2.92 7.50
N ASN A 102 27.55 -4.11 7.81
CA ASN A 102 26.25 -4.54 7.36
C ASN A 102 25.15 -3.59 7.87
N GLN A 103 25.25 -3.12 9.10
CA GLN A 103 24.34 -2.14 9.67
C GLN A 103 24.43 -0.78 8.95
N GLU A 104 25.65 -0.31 8.66
CA GLU A 104 25.86 0.93 7.90
C GLU A 104 25.30 0.83 6.47
N LEU A 105 25.49 -0.31 5.79
CA LEU A 105 24.93 -0.58 4.47
C LEU A 105 23.39 -0.59 4.50
N ARG A 106 22.78 -1.26 5.49
CA ARG A 106 21.32 -1.25 5.68
C ARG A 106 20.79 0.16 5.91
N THR A 107 21.47 0.93 6.76
CA THR A 107 21.09 2.34 7.02
C THR A 107 21.21 3.19 5.76
N ALA A 108 22.27 2.98 4.97
CA ALA A 108 22.45 3.71 3.71
C ALA A 108 21.39 3.34 2.65
N THR A 109 20.87 2.10 2.67
CA THR A 109 19.78 1.66 1.79
C THR A 109 18.49 2.47 2.03
N TYR A 110 18.23 2.91 3.26
CA TYR A 110 17.06 3.74 3.57
C TYR A 110 17.08 5.13 2.91
N MET A 111 18.25 5.56 2.45
CA MET A 111 18.41 6.85 1.77
C MET A 111 18.28 6.76 0.24
N GLU A 112 18.17 5.54 -0.29
CA GLU A 112 18.16 5.27 -1.73
C GLU A 112 16.85 4.57 -2.13
N ASP A 113 16.01 5.25 -2.90
CA ASP A 113 14.76 4.67 -3.40
C ASP A 113 15.02 3.54 -4.40
N GLY A 114 14.32 2.43 -4.25
CA GLY A 114 14.36 1.31 -5.21
C GLY A 114 15.60 0.42 -5.10
N VAL A 115 16.31 0.39 -3.97
CA VAL A 115 17.45 -0.50 -3.73
C VAL A 115 17.08 -1.59 -2.73
N THR A 116 17.39 -2.84 -3.08
CA THR A 116 17.28 -4.00 -2.19
C THR A 116 18.64 -4.65 -2.02
N MET A 117 19.04 -4.93 -0.78
CA MET A 117 20.29 -5.65 -0.48
C MET A 117 20.02 -7.07 0.02
N ARG A 118 20.79 -8.02 -0.49
CA ARG A 118 20.82 -9.41 -0.04
C ARG A 118 22.18 -9.72 0.56
N PHE A 119 22.22 -10.13 1.82
CA PHE A 119 23.44 -10.42 2.55
C PHE A 119 23.67 -11.93 2.69
N THR A 120 24.93 -12.35 2.50
CA THR A 120 25.38 -13.71 2.80
C THR A 120 26.69 -13.67 3.55
N SER A 121 26.93 -14.68 4.39
CA SER A 121 28.20 -14.89 5.09
C SER A 121 28.74 -16.28 4.81
N ALA A 122 30.04 -16.37 4.59
CA ALA A 122 30.71 -17.60 4.24
C ALA A 122 31.31 -18.34 5.45
N ASP A 123 31.32 -17.73 6.64
CA ASP A 123 31.92 -18.30 7.87
C ASP A 123 33.35 -18.81 7.65
N ASP A 124 34.21 -17.97 7.08
CA ASP A 124 35.60 -18.25 6.75
C ASP A 124 35.80 -19.44 5.78
N ASN A 125 34.80 -19.80 4.97
CA ASN A 125 34.83 -20.93 4.07
C ASN A 125 34.80 -20.49 2.60
N ASP A 126 35.90 -20.63 1.88
CA ASP A 126 36.01 -20.23 0.47
C ASP A 126 35.00 -20.94 -0.44
N LYS A 127 34.77 -22.25 -0.25
CA LYS A 127 33.81 -23.01 -1.07
C LYS A 127 32.39 -22.48 -0.90
N ARG A 128 32.03 -22.18 0.35
CA ARG A 128 30.72 -21.59 0.66
C ARG A 128 30.58 -20.20 0.06
N GLN A 129 31.62 -19.37 0.13
CA GLN A 129 31.59 -18.04 -0.49
C GLN A 129 31.46 -18.11 -2.00
N ILE A 130 32.18 -19.00 -2.67
CA ILE A 130 32.06 -19.23 -4.12
C ILE A 130 30.63 -19.62 -4.48
N GLN A 131 30.02 -20.58 -3.79
CA GLN A 131 28.62 -20.99 -4.04
C GLN A 131 27.63 -19.85 -3.85
N GLN A 132 27.80 -19.03 -2.84
CA GLN A 132 26.93 -17.87 -2.57
C GLN A 132 27.05 -16.81 -3.67
N ILE A 133 28.27 -16.51 -4.14
CA ILE A 133 28.50 -15.56 -5.22
C ILE A 133 27.93 -16.14 -6.54
N GLU A 134 28.11 -17.42 -6.81
CA GLU A 134 27.51 -18.08 -7.99
C GLU A 134 25.99 -18.03 -7.97
N GLN A 135 25.36 -18.14 -6.79
CA GLN A 135 23.93 -18.00 -6.66
C GLN A 135 23.47 -16.55 -6.96
N PHE A 136 24.19 -15.55 -6.48
CA PHE A 136 23.91 -14.15 -6.85
C PHE A 136 24.03 -13.88 -8.34
N ILE A 137 25.08 -14.47 -8.98
CA ILE A 137 25.26 -14.39 -10.44
C ILE A 137 24.08 -15.03 -11.19
N LYS A 138 23.60 -16.18 -10.71
CA LYS A 138 22.45 -16.89 -11.27
C LYS A 138 21.14 -16.13 -11.09
N ASP A 139 20.96 -15.51 -9.93
CA ASP A 139 19.79 -14.70 -9.60
C ASP A 139 19.74 -13.38 -10.39
N GLY A 140 20.84 -13.01 -11.06
CA GLY A 140 20.90 -11.81 -11.88
C GLY A 140 20.88 -10.52 -11.07
N VAL A 141 21.65 -10.46 -9.97
CA VAL A 141 21.79 -9.20 -9.20
C VAL A 141 22.44 -8.11 -10.05
N ASP A 142 22.09 -6.85 -9.80
CA ASP A 142 22.57 -5.71 -10.57
C ASP A 142 24.01 -5.29 -10.23
N LEU A 143 24.47 -5.61 -8.98
CA LEU A 143 25.81 -5.33 -8.49
C LEU A 143 26.17 -6.28 -7.36
N LEU A 144 27.45 -6.62 -7.24
CA LEU A 144 28.02 -7.40 -6.14
C LEU A 144 28.96 -6.53 -5.29
N ILE A 145 28.82 -6.60 -3.96
CA ILE A 145 29.77 -6.11 -2.99
C ILE A 145 30.38 -7.35 -2.32
N ILE A 146 31.68 -7.56 -2.49
CA ILE A 146 32.34 -8.79 -2.03
C ILE A 146 33.51 -8.43 -1.11
N SER A 147 33.55 -9.01 0.10
CA SER A 147 34.72 -9.07 0.95
C SER A 147 35.31 -10.48 0.86
N PRO A 148 36.34 -10.71 0.01
CA PRO A 148 36.81 -12.07 -0.25
C PRO A 148 37.46 -12.69 1.00
N ASN A 149 37.24 -13.98 1.25
CA ASN A 149 37.92 -14.68 2.34
C ASN A 149 39.42 -14.80 2.06
N GLN A 150 39.79 -15.45 0.99
CA GLN A 150 41.15 -15.51 0.48
C GLN A 150 41.23 -14.98 -0.95
N ALA A 151 42.25 -14.15 -1.21
CA ALA A 151 42.40 -13.47 -2.50
C ALA A 151 42.36 -14.45 -3.68
N HIS A 152 43.25 -15.44 -3.69
CA HIS A 152 43.43 -16.38 -4.78
C HIS A 152 42.19 -17.29 -4.97
N ALA A 153 41.60 -17.79 -3.89
CA ALA A 153 40.48 -18.73 -3.94
C ALA A 153 39.22 -18.11 -4.53
N ILE A 154 38.97 -16.83 -4.24
CA ILE A 154 37.75 -16.12 -4.65
C ILE A 154 37.90 -15.43 -6.01
N THR A 155 39.11 -15.23 -6.51
CA THR A 155 39.37 -14.58 -7.81
C THR A 155 38.55 -15.18 -8.97
N PRO A 156 38.48 -16.51 -9.19
CA PRO A 156 37.78 -17.04 -10.36
C PRO A 156 36.28 -16.73 -10.41
N VAL A 157 35.61 -16.72 -9.26
CA VAL A 157 34.18 -16.42 -9.21
C VAL A 157 33.90 -14.92 -9.36
N VAL A 158 34.82 -14.06 -8.91
CA VAL A 158 34.76 -12.62 -9.12
C VAL A 158 34.96 -12.28 -10.60
N ASP A 159 35.97 -12.87 -11.24
CA ASP A 159 36.19 -12.70 -12.68
C ASP A 159 34.98 -13.16 -13.51
N LYS A 160 34.38 -14.28 -13.15
CA LYS A 160 33.14 -14.80 -13.77
C LYS A 160 31.97 -13.80 -13.65
N ALA A 161 31.81 -13.11 -12.51
CA ALA A 161 30.80 -12.09 -12.35
C ALA A 161 31.03 -10.89 -13.26
N VAL A 162 32.27 -10.40 -13.32
CA VAL A 162 32.67 -9.27 -14.17
C VAL A 162 32.49 -9.62 -15.65
N GLU A 163 32.88 -10.83 -16.10
CA GLU A 163 32.70 -11.31 -17.47
C GLU A 163 31.22 -11.40 -17.87
N LYS A 164 30.32 -11.65 -16.92
CA LYS A 164 28.88 -11.61 -17.16
C LYS A 164 28.28 -10.19 -17.13
N GLY A 165 29.12 -9.18 -16.98
CA GLY A 165 28.69 -7.79 -16.96
C GLY A 165 28.11 -7.32 -15.65
N ILE A 166 28.22 -8.12 -14.55
CA ILE A 166 27.81 -7.72 -13.22
C ILE A 166 28.93 -6.90 -12.59
N PRO A 167 28.73 -5.62 -12.26
CA PRO A 167 29.73 -4.81 -11.57
C PRO A 167 30.07 -5.40 -10.20
N VAL A 168 31.36 -5.45 -9.88
CA VAL A 168 31.86 -5.96 -8.59
C VAL A 168 32.62 -4.88 -7.86
N ILE A 169 32.16 -4.53 -6.66
CA ILE A 169 32.89 -3.73 -5.70
C ILE A 169 33.56 -4.70 -4.71
N LEU A 170 34.88 -4.70 -4.69
CA LEU A 170 35.64 -5.35 -3.62
C LEU A 170 35.71 -4.42 -2.43
N PHE A 171 35.37 -4.94 -1.27
CA PHE A 171 35.40 -4.19 -0.02
C PHE A 171 36.35 -4.84 0.99
N ASP A 172 37.13 -4.00 1.72
CA ASP A 172 38.09 -4.44 2.73
C ASP A 172 39.26 -5.25 2.13
N ARG A 173 38.98 -6.31 1.39
CA ARG A 173 39.94 -7.27 0.84
C ARG A 173 39.92 -7.27 -0.68
N LYS A 174 41.09 -7.52 -1.27
CA LYS A 174 41.25 -7.61 -2.73
C LYS A 174 41.35 -9.06 -3.20
N THR A 175 40.99 -9.28 -4.45
CA THR A 175 41.31 -10.49 -5.22
C THR A 175 42.50 -10.22 -6.15
N ASP A 176 43.03 -11.25 -6.77
CA ASP A 176 44.14 -11.13 -7.74
C ASP A 176 43.65 -10.79 -9.15
N GLY A 177 42.33 -10.82 -9.40
CA GLY A 177 41.70 -10.70 -10.70
C GLY A 177 41.08 -9.32 -11.00
N LYS A 178 40.09 -9.35 -11.91
CA LYS A 178 39.38 -8.16 -12.37
C LYS A 178 38.27 -7.76 -11.39
N TYR A 179 38.04 -6.46 -11.19
CA TYR A 179 36.93 -5.92 -10.45
C TYR A 179 36.58 -4.52 -10.98
N THR A 180 35.36 -4.06 -10.69
CA THR A 180 34.87 -2.74 -11.12
C THR A 180 35.45 -1.63 -10.26
N ALA A 181 35.39 -1.78 -8.95
CA ALA A 181 35.97 -0.85 -8.00
C ALA A 181 36.39 -1.54 -6.70
N PHE A 182 37.34 -0.94 -5.99
CA PHE A 182 37.74 -1.32 -4.63
C PHE A 182 37.47 -0.15 -3.71
N ILE A 183 37.04 -0.45 -2.47
CA ILE A 183 36.95 0.50 -1.37
C ILE A 183 37.42 -0.17 -0.08
N GLY A 184 38.38 0.43 0.62
CA GLY A 184 38.96 -0.11 1.84
C GLY A 184 40.12 0.75 2.35
N ALA A 185 40.78 0.31 3.42
CA ALA A 185 41.95 1.01 3.98
C ALA A 185 43.22 0.71 3.17
N ASP A 186 44.19 1.61 3.24
CA ASP A 186 45.57 1.35 2.81
C ASP A 186 46.27 0.48 3.86
N ASN A 187 46.22 -0.83 3.68
CA ASN A 187 46.80 -1.77 4.64
C ASN A 187 48.32 -1.73 4.71
N VAL A 188 48.99 -1.31 3.64
CA VAL A 188 50.45 -1.10 3.68
C VAL A 188 50.78 0.08 4.58
N GLU A 189 50.06 1.16 4.44
CA GLU A 189 50.22 2.35 5.28
C GLU A 189 49.86 2.06 6.75
N VAL A 190 48.79 1.26 7.01
CA VAL A 190 48.48 0.79 8.38
C VAL A 190 49.70 0.07 9.00
N GLY A 191 50.29 -0.86 8.26
CA GLY A 191 51.50 -1.54 8.71
C GLY A 191 52.66 -0.59 8.98
N ARG A 192 52.93 0.37 8.09
CA ARG A 192 54.00 1.39 8.25
C ARG A 192 53.79 2.23 9.49
N GLN A 193 52.58 2.76 9.69
CA GLN A 193 52.24 3.60 10.84
C GLN A 193 52.40 2.86 12.17
N MET A 194 51.98 1.59 12.18
CA MET A 194 52.20 0.74 13.37
C MET A 194 53.67 0.45 13.62
N GLY A 195 54.48 0.22 12.58
CA GLY A 195 55.93 0.07 12.70
C GLY A 195 56.58 1.32 13.29
N ASP A 196 56.23 2.51 12.81
CA ASP A 196 56.71 3.77 13.34
C ASP A 196 56.27 4.01 14.79
N TYR A 197 55.02 3.67 15.13
CA TYR A 197 54.53 3.79 16.50
C TYR A 197 55.27 2.87 17.44
N VAL A 198 55.38 1.58 17.11
CA VAL A 198 56.07 0.58 17.92
C VAL A 198 57.54 0.99 18.17
N ALA A 199 58.25 1.42 17.11
CA ALA A 199 59.62 1.87 17.22
C ALA A 199 59.77 3.06 18.18
N ARG A 200 58.91 4.06 18.12
CA ARG A 200 58.91 5.22 19.03
C ARG A 200 58.61 4.84 20.47
N GLN A 201 57.62 3.92 20.68
CA GLN A 201 57.24 3.48 22.03
C GLN A 201 58.34 2.65 22.71
N LEU A 202 59.22 2.04 21.95
CA LEU A 202 60.35 1.25 22.41
C LEU A 202 61.67 2.03 22.44
N ASP A 203 61.63 3.37 22.28
CA ASP A 203 62.83 4.20 22.15
C ASP A 203 63.83 3.63 21.13
N TYR A 204 63.28 3.06 20.04
CA TYR A 204 64.00 2.44 18.93
C TYR A 204 64.82 1.18 19.30
N HIS A 205 64.57 0.54 20.45
CA HIS A 205 65.28 -0.67 20.91
C HIS A 205 64.29 -1.69 21.50
N GLY A 206 64.30 -2.93 21.03
CA GLY A 206 63.48 -3.99 21.62
C GLY A 206 63.17 -5.15 20.71
N ASN A 207 62.52 -6.15 21.28
CA ASN A 207 62.13 -7.39 20.61
C ASN A 207 60.63 -7.39 20.35
N VAL A 208 60.25 -7.57 19.10
CA VAL A 208 58.85 -7.48 18.68
C VAL A 208 58.40 -8.80 18.08
N ILE A 209 57.21 -9.24 18.44
CA ILE A 209 56.47 -10.31 17.73
C ILE A 209 55.36 -9.67 16.91
N GLU A 210 55.22 -10.12 15.66
CA GLU A 210 54.04 -9.84 14.86
C GLU A 210 53.04 -11.01 14.90
N LEU A 211 51.75 -10.72 15.08
CA LEU A 211 50.66 -11.67 14.88
C LEU A 211 49.90 -11.32 13.59
N MET A 212 50.16 -12.09 12.55
CA MET A 212 49.54 -11.93 11.25
C MET A 212 48.08 -12.39 11.27
N GLY A 213 47.26 -11.79 10.43
CA GLY A 213 45.87 -12.21 10.20
C GLY A 213 45.76 -13.53 9.44
N LEU A 214 44.57 -13.82 8.89
CA LEU A 214 44.30 -15.05 8.13
C LEU A 214 45.26 -15.17 6.92
N LYS A 215 45.89 -16.33 6.81
CA LYS A 215 46.77 -16.65 5.67
C LYS A 215 46.04 -16.49 4.34
N GLY A 216 46.64 -15.78 3.40
CA GLY A 216 46.08 -15.56 2.07
C GLY A 216 45.08 -14.42 2.00
N SER A 217 44.75 -13.72 3.08
CA SER A 217 43.95 -12.49 3.02
C SER A 217 44.82 -11.28 2.69
N SER A 218 44.37 -10.41 1.80
CA SER A 218 45.14 -9.24 1.34
C SER A 218 45.50 -8.27 2.46
N PRO A 219 44.64 -7.95 3.45
CA PRO A 219 45.04 -7.11 4.59
C PRO A 219 46.17 -7.69 5.40
N ALA A 220 46.21 -9.01 5.61
CA ALA A 220 47.29 -9.63 6.37
C ALA A 220 48.64 -9.51 5.65
N ILE A 221 48.64 -9.75 4.34
CA ILE A 221 49.85 -9.65 3.51
C ILE A 221 50.34 -8.20 3.43
N GLU A 222 49.43 -7.25 3.20
CA GLU A 222 49.74 -5.83 3.03
C GLU A 222 50.20 -5.17 4.34
N ARG A 223 49.52 -5.46 5.48
CA ARG A 223 49.96 -4.98 6.81
C ARG A 223 51.34 -5.52 7.18
N HIS A 224 51.57 -6.81 6.94
CA HIS A 224 52.87 -7.41 7.15
C HIS A 224 53.96 -6.70 6.33
N ARG A 225 53.73 -6.53 5.03
CA ARG A 225 54.68 -5.83 4.14
C ARG A 225 55.01 -4.43 4.64
N GLY A 226 54.00 -3.63 4.99
CA GLY A 226 54.18 -2.28 5.50
C GLY A 226 54.91 -2.24 6.84
N PHE A 227 54.57 -3.17 7.76
CA PHE A 227 55.20 -3.29 9.06
C PHE A 227 56.67 -3.65 8.90
N ILE A 228 57.02 -4.68 8.12
CA ILE A 228 58.40 -5.09 7.86
C ILE A 228 59.20 -3.97 7.21
N GLU A 229 58.65 -3.35 6.17
CA GLU A 229 59.30 -2.22 5.49
C GLU A 229 59.68 -1.11 6.45
N ARG A 230 58.84 -0.83 7.44
CA ARG A 230 59.09 0.26 8.37
C ARG A 230 59.99 -0.16 9.53
N ILE A 231 59.74 -1.30 10.14
CA ILE A 231 60.48 -1.75 11.32
C ILE A 231 61.97 -2.02 10.99
N SER A 232 62.25 -2.49 9.74
CA SER A 232 63.61 -2.76 9.27
C SER A 232 64.48 -1.50 9.15
N ARG A 233 63.87 -0.30 9.19
CA ARG A 233 64.62 0.99 9.20
C ARG A 233 65.18 1.33 10.59
N TYR A 234 64.82 0.57 11.63
CA TYR A 234 65.23 0.81 13.00
C TYR A 234 66.10 -0.35 13.49
N PRO A 235 67.43 -0.26 13.34
CA PRO A 235 68.35 -1.40 13.65
C PRO A 235 68.28 -1.92 15.07
N GLY A 236 67.88 -1.09 16.04
CA GLY A 236 67.69 -1.53 17.43
C GLY A 236 66.42 -2.30 17.71
N ILE A 237 65.48 -2.37 16.73
CA ILE A 237 64.27 -3.16 16.84
C ILE A 237 64.47 -4.51 16.16
N LYS A 238 64.31 -5.58 16.89
CA LYS A 238 64.40 -6.95 16.37
C LYS A 238 63.01 -7.55 16.22
N LEU A 239 62.58 -7.83 15.00
CA LEU A 239 61.42 -8.70 14.76
C LEU A 239 61.88 -10.13 15.04
N VAL A 240 61.33 -10.71 16.12
CA VAL A 240 61.68 -12.05 16.58
C VAL A 240 61.04 -13.11 15.73
N GLU A 241 59.72 -12.97 15.49
CA GLU A 241 58.96 -13.89 14.67
C GLU A 241 57.65 -13.23 14.22
N SER A 242 57.20 -13.55 13.01
CA SER A 242 55.83 -13.27 12.56
C SER A 242 55.01 -14.55 12.67
N LEU A 243 54.05 -14.55 13.60
CA LEU A 243 53.23 -15.71 13.95
C LEU A 243 51.92 -15.66 13.17
N GLN A 244 51.44 -16.81 12.70
CA GLN A 244 50.21 -16.91 11.94
C GLN A 244 48.99 -16.99 12.86
N GLY A 245 48.02 -16.09 12.68
CA GLY A 245 46.67 -16.11 13.24
C GLY A 245 45.60 -16.31 12.18
N ASP A 246 44.34 -16.09 12.60
CA ASP A 246 43.15 -16.23 11.78
C ASP A 246 42.09 -15.15 12.10
N TRP A 247 42.49 -14.00 12.63
CA TRP A 247 41.65 -12.89 13.08
C TRP A 247 40.92 -13.13 14.41
N THR A 248 40.90 -14.36 14.94
CA THR A 248 40.19 -14.67 16.18
C THR A 248 41.07 -14.45 17.41
N LYS A 249 40.43 -14.09 18.54
CA LYS A 249 41.08 -13.98 19.84
C LYS A 249 41.78 -15.29 20.24
N ALA A 250 41.12 -16.41 19.94
CA ALA A 250 41.68 -17.74 20.23
C ALA A 250 42.96 -18.01 19.47
N SER A 251 43.08 -17.60 18.20
CA SER A 251 44.30 -17.77 17.40
C SER A 251 45.45 -16.95 17.95
N GLY A 252 45.21 -15.71 18.37
CA GLY A 252 46.21 -14.89 19.01
C GLY A 252 46.77 -15.53 20.27
N ARG A 253 45.89 -16.07 21.13
CA ARG A 253 46.31 -16.82 22.33
C ARG A 253 47.15 -18.05 21.99
N ARG A 254 46.66 -18.92 21.08
CA ARG A 254 47.36 -20.13 20.65
C ARG A 254 48.74 -19.82 20.05
N ALA A 255 48.82 -18.78 19.20
CA ALA A 255 50.10 -18.40 18.57
C ALA A 255 51.17 -18.02 19.58
N ILE A 256 50.82 -17.21 20.59
CA ILE A 256 51.77 -16.83 21.65
C ILE A 256 52.10 -18.02 22.58
N GLN A 257 51.14 -18.88 22.91
CA GLN A 257 51.40 -20.11 23.66
C GLN A 257 52.34 -21.05 22.88
N ALA A 258 52.12 -21.25 21.59
CA ALA A 258 53.02 -22.05 20.76
C ALA A 258 54.41 -21.45 20.61
N PHE A 259 54.55 -20.11 20.55
CA PHE A 259 55.82 -19.42 20.61
C PHE A 259 56.55 -19.73 21.93
N SER A 260 55.85 -19.61 23.06
CA SER A 260 56.41 -19.91 24.38
C SER A 260 56.87 -21.37 24.51
N GLN A 261 56.11 -22.31 23.95
CA GLN A 261 56.50 -23.74 23.95
C GLN A 261 57.75 -24.01 23.11
N ARG A 262 57.92 -23.33 21.97
CA ARG A 262 59.08 -23.51 21.08
C ARG A 262 60.35 -22.85 21.61
N HIS A 263 60.22 -21.64 22.18
CA HIS A 263 61.37 -20.80 22.51
C HIS A 263 61.68 -20.73 24.03
N GLY A 264 60.77 -21.22 24.86
CA GLY A 264 60.92 -21.22 26.31
C GLY A 264 60.68 -19.87 26.99
N THR A 265 60.64 -19.88 28.34
CA THR A 265 60.31 -18.69 29.15
C THR A 265 61.40 -17.60 29.07
N ALA A 266 62.64 -17.95 28.84
CA ALA A 266 63.74 -16.98 28.71
C ALA A 266 63.57 -16.10 27.47
N SER A 267 63.17 -16.68 26.32
CA SER A 267 62.87 -15.93 25.10
C SER A 267 61.63 -15.07 25.29
N CYS A 268 60.58 -15.60 25.93
CA CYS A 268 59.37 -14.83 26.25
C CYS A 268 59.69 -13.60 27.09
N ALA A 269 60.58 -13.73 28.06
CA ALA A 269 61.00 -12.65 28.98
C ALA A 269 61.67 -11.45 28.26
N THR A 270 62.15 -11.65 27.01
CA THR A 270 62.81 -10.58 26.26
C THR A 270 61.83 -9.80 25.35
N ILE A 271 60.58 -10.26 25.19
CA ILE A 271 59.60 -9.64 24.28
C ILE A 271 59.06 -8.33 24.90
N THR A 272 59.28 -7.24 24.17
CA THR A 272 58.87 -5.88 24.60
C THR A 272 57.56 -5.42 23.94
N CYS A 273 57.24 -5.95 22.77
CA CYS A 273 55.99 -5.60 22.07
C CYS A 273 55.43 -6.75 21.26
N VAL A 274 54.11 -6.83 21.21
CA VAL A 274 53.35 -7.65 20.26
C VAL A 274 52.51 -6.72 19.40
N PHE A 275 52.77 -6.69 18.09
CA PHE A 275 51.90 -6.10 17.11
C PHE A 275 50.99 -7.19 16.53
N ALA A 276 49.70 -7.15 16.85
CA ALA A 276 48.71 -8.01 16.25
C ALA A 276 47.93 -7.24 15.16
N GLN A 277 47.72 -7.89 14.06
CA GLN A 277 47.06 -7.25 12.90
C GLN A 277 45.54 -7.02 13.10
N ASN A 278 44.99 -7.41 14.28
CA ASN A 278 43.72 -6.89 14.79
C ASN A 278 43.67 -6.90 16.35
N ASP A 279 42.73 -6.17 16.93
CA ASP A 279 42.56 -6.00 18.38
C ASP A 279 42.20 -7.33 19.06
N ARG A 280 41.40 -8.18 18.44
CA ARG A 280 40.99 -9.47 19.00
C ARG A 280 42.19 -10.40 19.20
N MET A 281 43.10 -10.50 18.23
CA MET A 281 44.31 -11.28 18.36
C MET A 281 45.27 -10.67 19.42
N ALA A 282 45.37 -9.32 19.49
CA ALA A 282 46.14 -8.62 20.52
C ALA A 282 45.65 -8.99 21.92
N MET A 283 44.33 -8.99 22.13
CA MET A 283 43.73 -9.44 23.39
C MET A 283 44.02 -10.91 23.70
N GLY A 284 43.91 -11.78 22.68
CA GLY A 284 44.25 -13.19 22.83
C GLY A 284 45.73 -13.41 23.22
N ALA A 285 46.63 -12.66 22.59
CA ALA A 285 48.06 -12.67 22.91
C ALA A 285 48.34 -12.24 24.35
N ARG A 286 47.73 -11.17 24.82
CA ARG A 286 47.84 -10.69 26.21
C ARG A 286 47.31 -11.72 27.22
N GLU A 287 46.15 -12.32 26.92
CA GLU A 287 45.55 -13.36 27.77
C GLU A 287 46.29 -14.69 27.78
N ALA A 288 47.26 -14.90 26.90
CA ALA A 288 48.13 -16.06 26.95
C ALA A 288 48.94 -16.11 28.27
N GLY A 289 49.23 -14.94 28.85
CA GLY A 289 49.82 -14.82 30.18
C GLY A 289 51.28 -15.29 30.29
N VAL A 290 51.96 -15.50 29.16
CA VAL A 290 53.34 -16.04 29.10
C VAL A 290 54.40 -14.98 28.80
N LEU A 291 53.99 -13.76 28.49
CA LEU A 291 54.85 -12.61 28.21
C LEU A 291 54.96 -11.69 29.45
N PRO A 292 55.99 -10.85 29.54
CA PRO A 292 56.14 -9.89 30.62
C PRO A 292 54.95 -8.97 30.79
N LYS A 293 54.63 -8.54 32.01
CA LYS A 293 53.50 -7.64 32.30
C LYS A 293 53.61 -6.26 31.61
N ASN A 294 54.82 -5.81 31.35
CA ASN A 294 55.14 -4.55 30.69
C ASN A 294 55.25 -4.67 29.16
N THR A 295 54.97 -5.86 28.59
CA THR A 295 54.91 -6.01 27.14
C THR A 295 53.81 -5.12 26.57
N LEU A 296 54.13 -4.34 25.54
CA LEU A 296 53.18 -3.52 24.81
C LEU A 296 52.36 -4.39 23.86
N PHE A 297 51.07 -4.17 23.81
CA PHE A 297 50.18 -4.86 22.88
C PHE A 297 49.53 -3.82 21.98
N CYS A 298 49.75 -3.93 20.67
CA CYS A 298 49.18 -3.05 19.67
C CYS A 298 48.25 -3.85 18.75
N GLY A 299 47.13 -3.23 18.36
CA GLY A 299 46.13 -3.84 17.50
C GLY A 299 45.76 -2.98 16.29
N VAL A 300 44.78 -3.46 15.56
CA VAL A 300 44.09 -2.76 14.45
C VAL A 300 42.63 -3.11 14.61
N ASP A 301 41.75 -2.31 14.15
CA ASP A 301 40.31 -2.21 14.05
C ASP A 301 39.82 -0.97 14.82
N ALA A 302 40.26 -0.75 16.06
CA ALA A 302 39.86 0.35 16.93
C ALA A 302 38.33 0.60 16.88
N LEU A 303 37.55 -0.47 17.00
CA LEU A 303 36.10 -0.34 17.06
C LEU A 303 35.66 0.38 18.33
N PRO A 304 34.57 1.16 18.29
CA PRO A 304 33.94 1.69 19.51
C PRO A 304 33.21 0.58 20.29
N GLY A 305 32.78 0.89 21.50
CA GLY A 305 32.02 0.00 22.37
C GLY A 305 32.89 -0.70 23.42
N GLU A 306 32.27 -1.36 24.41
CA GLU A 306 32.90 -1.92 25.62
C GLU A 306 34.03 -2.93 25.36
N GLN A 307 33.93 -3.70 24.28
CA GLN A 307 34.95 -4.68 23.87
C GLN A 307 35.76 -4.21 22.67
N GLY A 308 35.54 -2.97 22.21
CA GLY A 308 36.21 -2.41 21.05
C GLY A 308 37.60 -1.89 21.35
N GLY A 309 38.45 -1.84 20.31
CA GLY A 309 39.84 -1.41 20.45
C GLY A 309 40.02 -0.02 21.02
N MET A 310 39.11 0.93 20.71
CA MET A 310 39.16 2.28 21.30
C MET A 310 39.04 2.24 22.83
N LYS A 311 38.10 1.46 23.36
CA LYS A 311 37.93 1.30 24.82
C LYS A 311 39.14 0.58 25.45
N LEU A 312 39.63 -0.46 24.77
CA LEU A 312 40.82 -1.18 25.24
C LEU A 312 42.06 -0.28 25.31
N VAL A 313 42.22 0.68 24.41
CA VAL A 313 43.29 1.67 24.45
C VAL A 313 43.03 2.72 25.53
N ALA A 314 41.81 3.23 25.69
CA ALA A 314 41.43 4.18 26.73
C ALA A 314 41.69 3.59 28.15
N ASP A 315 41.40 2.30 28.33
CA ASP A 315 41.64 1.57 29.59
C ASP A 315 43.09 1.06 29.75
N SER A 316 44.01 1.44 28.86
CA SER A 316 45.42 1.00 28.85
C SER A 316 45.60 -0.53 28.80
N VAL A 317 44.63 -1.24 28.25
CA VAL A 317 44.69 -2.68 27.97
C VAL A 317 45.52 -2.94 26.72
N LEU A 318 45.32 -2.13 25.68
CA LEU A 318 46.17 -2.04 24.50
C LEU A 318 46.97 -0.73 24.54
N SER A 319 48.19 -0.78 24.04
CA SER A 319 49.06 0.39 23.94
C SER A 319 48.64 1.33 22.80
N ALA A 320 48.12 0.78 21.73
CA ALA A 320 47.51 1.48 20.64
C ALA A 320 46.63 0.55 19.79
N SER A 321 45.73 1.12 19.06
CA SER A 321 45.04 0.45 17.95
C SER A 321 44.91 1.42 16.74
N TYR A 322 44.73 0.88 15.55
CA TYR A 322 44.59 1.66 14.35
C TYR A 322 43.14 1.57 13.85
N ILE A 323 42.47 2.70 13.62
CA ILE A 323 41.10 2.69 13.13
C ILE A 323 41.07 2.00 11.77
N TYR A 324 40.23 0.98 11.66
CA TYR A 324 39.95 0.32 10.39
C TYR A 324 38.50 0.60 9.98
N PRO A 325 38.30 1.57 9.08
CA PRO A 325 36.97 2.12 8.82
C PRO A 325 36.08 1.16 8.04
N THR A 326 34.80 1.10 8.38
CA THR A 326 33.78 0.35 7.64
C THR A 326 33.16 1.19 6.53
N ARG A 327 32.63 2.39 6.82
CA ARG A 327 32.10 3.36 5.87
C ARG A 327 31.11 2.78 4.86
N GLY A 328 30.12 2.01 5.31
CA GLY A 328 29.04 1.50 4.48
C GLY A 328 28.27 2.56 3.69
N ASP A 329 28.23 3.79 4.19
CA ASP A 329 27.71 4.96 3.49
C ASP A 329 28.44 5.26 2.19
N LEU A 330 29.78 5.19 2.20
CA LEU A 330 30.60 5.40 1.00
C LEU A 330 30.54 4.21 0.04
N VAL A 331 30.44 3.00 0.58
CA VAL A 331 30.24 1.78 -0.25
C VAL A 331 28.93 1.87 -1.01
N MET A 332 27.83 2.26 -0.34
CA MET A 332 26.53 2.49 -1.02
C MET A 332 26.62 3.59 -2.05
N LYS A 333 27.21 4.72 -1.73
CA LYS A 333 27.40 5.83 -2.67
C LYS A 333 28.17 5.39 -3.92
N LEU A 334 29.23 4.58 -3.74
CA LEU A 334 30.01 4.01 -4.85
C LEU A 334 29.15 3.07 -5.69
N ALA A 335 28.37 2.17 -5.07
CA ALA A 335 27.45 1.27 -5.74
C ALA A 335 26.42 2.04 -6.57
N MET A 336 25.81 3.08 -6.01
CA MET A 336 24.83 3.90 -6.73
C MET A 336 25.43 4.71 -7.87
N ASN A 337 26.68 5.17 -7.73
CA ASN A 337 27.38 5.83 -8.85
C ASN A 337 27.59 4.85 -10.02
N ILE A 338 28.01 3.60 -9.73
CA ILE A 338 28.21 2.58 -10.74
C ILE A 338 26.89 2.22 -11.41
N LEU A 339 25.84 1.92 -10.65
CA LEU A 339 24.52 1.52 -11.15
C LEU A 339 23.84 2.62 -11.97
N ASN A 340 24.05 3.88 -11.61
CA ASN A 340 23.50 5.04 -12.32
C ASN A 340 24.44 5.60 -13.40
N HIS A 341 25.54 4.88 -13.73
CA HIS A 341 26.53 5.29 -14.72
C HIS A 341 27.13 6.69 -14.45
N ARG A 342 27.28 7.06 -13.17
CA ARG A 342 27.93 8.28 -12.74
C ARG A 342 29.45 8.07 -12.61
N PRO A 343 30.27 9.12 -12.71
CA PRO A 343 31.70 9.01 -12.51
C PRO A 343 32.06 8.42 -11.13
N TYR A 344 33.02 7.50 -11.10
CA TYR A 344 33.57 6.92 -9.87
C TYR A 344 35.06 6.62 -10.04
N GLN A 345 35.77 6.48 -8.89
CA GLN A 345 37.17 6.04 -8.90
C GLN A 345 37.23 4.53 -8.76
N LYS A 346 38.20 3.89 -9.44
CA LYS A 346 38.42 2.46 -9.32
C LYS A 346 38.95 2.07 -7.94
N GLU A 347 39.89 2.86 -7.39
CA GLU A 347 40.50 2.65 -6.07
C GLU A 347 40.04 3.76 -5.11
N ASN A 348 39.33 3.39 -4.06
CA ASN A 348 38.78 4.31 -3.07
C ASN A 348 39.40 3.97 -1.70
N LEU A 349 40.48 4.68 -1.36
CA LEU A 349 41.16 4.46 -0.09
C LEU A 349 40.48 5.26 1.03
N LEU A 350 40.09 4.58 2.09
CA LEU A 350 39.48 5.14 3.28
C LEU A 350 40.56 5.68 4.21
N GLN A 351 40.34 6.88 4.74
CA GLN A 351 41.24 7.46 5.74
C GLN A 351 41.16 6.70 7.07
N SER A 352 42.30 6.51 7.67
CA SER A 352 42.50 5.80 8.92
C SER A 352 43.34 6.66 9.87
N ALA A 353 43.32 6.34 11.17
CA ALA A 353 44.08 7.07 12.17
C ALA A 353 44.51 6.15 13.30
N LEU A 354 45.66 6.45 13.90
CA LEU A 354 46.16 5.80 15.08
C LEU A 354 45.43 6.28 16.34
N VAL A 355 44.94 5.36 17.15
CA VAL A 355 44.33 5.59 18.45
C VAL A 355 45.39 5.31 19.52
N THR A 356 45.77 6.35 20.23
CA THR A 356 46.73 6.31 21.34
C THR A 356 46.03 6.64 22.67
N PRO A 357 46.57 6.30 23.82
CA PRO A 357 45.90 6.51 25.12
C PRO A 357 45.45 7.95 25.38
N ASP A 358 46.21 8.94 24.88
CA ASP A 358 45.90 10.37 25.01
C ASP A 358 44.69 10.78 24.14
N LYS A 359 44.44 10.10 23.02
CA LYS A 359 43.36 10.42 22.08
C LYS A 359 42.12 9.52 22.23
N ALA A 360 42.33 8.31 22.76
CA ALA A 360 41.28 7.30 22.83
C ALA A 360 40.00 7.77 23.56
N PRO A 361 40.05 8.48 24.71
CA PRO A 361 38.84 8.91 25.41
C PRO A 361 37.98 9.87 24.56
N LEU A 362 38.62 10.83 23.88
CA LEU A 362 37.90 11.76 23.02
C LEU A 362 37.31 11.07 21.80
N MET A 363 38.08 10.17 21.16
CA MET A 363 37.65 9.42 19.98
C MET A 363 36.49 8.46 20.33
N LEU A 364 36.55 7.82 21.52
CA LEU A 364 35.49 6.95 22.02
C LEU A 364 34.19 7.76 22.22
N MET A 365 34.27 8.91 22.91
CA MET A 365 33.12 9.77 23.11
C MET A 365 32.47 10.21 21.78
N GLN A 366 33.28 10.58 20.79
CA GLN A 366 32.76 10.95 19.44
C GLN A 366 32.13 9.75 18.72
N ALA A 367 32.72 8.56 18.83
CA ALA A 367 32.20 7.35 18.22
C ALA A 367 30.89 6.91 18.88
N ASP A 368 30.78 7.02 20.21
CA ASP A 368 29.54 6.70 20.93
C ASP A 368 28.41 7.65 20.58
N GLU A 369 28.70 8.95 20.47
CA GLU A 369 27.71 9.93 19.99
C GLU A 369 27.23 9.61 18.57
N MET A 370 28.15 9.25 17.67
CA MET A 370 27.77 8.84 16.29
C MET A 370 26.92 7.58 16.31
N ASN A 371 27.25 6.59 17.14
CA ASN A 371 26.46 5.36 17.25
C ASN A 371 25.05 5.66 17.80
N MET A 372 24.93 6.52 18.83
CA MET A 372 23.63 6.94 19.33
C MET A 372 22.80 7.65 18.27
N GLN A 373 23.41 8.53 17.47
CA GLN A 373 22.73 9.21 16.36
C GLN A 373 22.27 8.20 15.29
N GLN A 374 23.10 7.21 14.96
CA GLN A 374 22.75 6.17 14.00
C GLN A 374 21.57 5.32 14.48
N GLN A 375 21.59 4.89 15.75
CA GLN A 375 20.47 4.16 16.36
C GLN A 375 19.18 4.99 16.37
N ARG A 376 19.31 6.30 16.63
CA ARG A 376 18.17 7.21 16.57
C ARG A 376 17.57 7.32 15.16
N ILE A 377 18.41 7.40 14.12
CA ILE A 377 17.97 7.41 12.72
C ILE A 377 17.26 6.10 12.41
N GLN A 378 17.81 4.95 12.79
CA GLN A 378 17.19 3.64 12.58
C GLN A 378 15.81 3.56 13.26
N SER A 379 15.72 3.98 14.54
CA SER A 379 14.45 3.95 15.27
C SER A 379 13.38 4.86 14.67
N LEU A 380 13.79 6.00 14.12
CA LEU A 380 12.88 6.91 13.41
C LEU A 380 12.39 6.28 12.10
N HIS A 381 13.27 5.58 11.38
CA HIS A 381 12.90 4.88 10.16
C HIS A 381 11.88 3.76 10.42
N GLU A 382 12.11 2.92 11.42
CA GLU A 382 11.19 1.86 11.84
C GLU A 382 9.80 2.41 12.25
N ARG A 383 9.77 3.58 12.91
CA ARG A 383 8.52 4.28 13.22
C ARG A 383 7.81 4.80 11.97
N LEU A 384 8.56 5.34 11.01
CA LEU A 384 8.02 5.80 9.74
C LEU A 384 7.43 4.63 8.95
N ASP A 385 8.13 3.50 8.84
CA ASP A 385 7.62 2.30 8.18
C ASP A 385 6.33 1.80 8.81
N THR A 386 6.29 1.77 10.16
CA THR A 386 5.08 1.41 10.90
C THR A 386 3.93 2.38 10.60
N PHE A 387 4.22 3.67 10.53
CA PHE A 387 3.24 4.71 10.18
C PHE A 387 2.73 4.53 8.75
N PHE A 388 3.61 4.31 7.77
CA PHE A 388 3.22 4.08 6.37
C PHE A 388 2.38 2.81 6.20
N MET A 389 2.72 1.74 6.90
CA MET A 389 1.92 0.51 6.91
C MET A 389 0.51 0.77 7.45
N ARG A 390 0.38 1.45 8.59
CA ARG A 390 -0.93 1.82 9.16
C ARG A 390 -1.73 2.72 8.22
N TYR A 391 -1.08 3.71 7.62
CA TYR A 391 -1.71 4.61 6.68
C TYR A 391 -2.23 3.89 5.43
N ASN A 392 -1.46 2.96 4.87
CA ASN A 392 -1.89 2.14 3.74
C ASN A 392 -3.08 1.24 4.12
N HIS A 393 -3.08 0.63 5.30
CA HIS A 393 -4.23 -0.12 5.79
C HIS A 393 -5.47 0.78 5.94
N GLN A 394 -5.34 1.98 6.49
CA GLN A 394 -6.45 2.93 6.60
C GLN A 394 -7.02 3.32 5.23
N LYS A 395 -6.18 3.54 4.21
CA LYS A 395 -6.65 3.78 2.83
C LYS A 395 -7.46 2.60 2.28
N VAL A 396 -6.99 1.38 2.48
CA VAL A 396 -7.69 0.18 2.03
C VAL A 396 -9.05 0.06 2.73
N TYR A 397 -9.11 0.27 4.05
CA TYR A 397 -10.38 0.26 4.79
C TYR A 397 -11.34 1.34 4.31
N LEU A 398 -10.85 2.55 4.06
CA LEU A 398 -11.67 3.65 3.54
C LEU A 398 -12.23 3.34 2.14
N LEU A 399 -11.43 2.73 1.28
CA LEU A 399 -11.87 2.27 -0.04
C LEU A 399 -12.96 1.17 0.08
N LEU A 400 -12.74 0.18 0.95
CA LEU A 400 -13.71 -0.89 1.19
C LEU A 400 -15.04 -0.35 1.74
N THR A 401 -14.99 0.59 2.70
CA THR A 401 -16.20 1.21 3.24
C THR A 401 -16.95 2.00 2.18
N LEU A 402 -16.25 2.70 1.28
CA LEU A 402 -16.87 3.40 0.16
C LEU A 402 -17.57 2.43 -0.81
N ILE A 403 -16.92 1.33 -1.15
CA ILE A 403 -17.51 0.28 -2.02
C ILE A 403 -18.77 -0.29 -1.36
N ILE A 404 -18.73 -0.61 -0.07
CA ILE A 404 -19.89 -1.12 0.68
C ILE A 404 -21.03 -0.09 0.65
N LEU A 405 -20.73 1.19 0.86
CA LEU A 405 -21.74 2.26 0.83
C LEU A 405 -22.41 2.35 -0.55
N VAL A 406 -21.63 2.29 -1.63
CA VAL A 406 -22.15 2.31 -3.01
C VAL A 406 -23.05 1.10 -3.27
N LEU A 407 -22.65 -0.09 -2.80
CA LEU A 407 -23.48 -1.30 -2.92
C LEU A 407 -24.79 -1.17 -2.14
N PHE A 408 -24.76 -0.62 -0.92
CA PHE A 408 -25.97 -0.37 -0.14
C PHE A 408 -26.93 0.58 -0.83
N VAL A 409 -26.43 1.68 -1.40
CA VAL A 409 -27.22 2.64 -2.16
C VAL A 409 -27.82 1.95 -3.40
N GLY A 410 -27.06 1.14 -4.10
CA GLY A 410 -27.53 0.37 -5.25
C GLY A 410 -28.65 -0.61 -4.89
N ILE A 411 -28.49 -1.38 -3.81
CA ILE A 411 -29.50 -2.31 -3.30
C ILE A 411 -30.77 -1.56 -2.89
N PHE A 412 -30.62 -0.46 -2.12
CA PHE A 412 -31.75 0.37 -1.71
C PHE A 412 -32.55 0.87 -2.91
N PHE A 413 -31.86 1.36 -3.94
CA PHE A 413 -32.48 1.85 -5.17
C PHE A 413 -33.18 0.71 -5.94
N TYR A 414 -32.55 -0.47 -5.99
CA TYR A 414 -33.16 -1.66 -6.62
C TYR A 414 -34.46 -2.06 -5.92
N VAL A 415 -34.43 -2.16 -4.57
CA VAL A 415 -35.62 -2.50 -3.77
C VAL A 415 -36.73 -1.46 -3.95
N TYR A 416 -36.39 -0.18 -3.92
CA TYR A 416 -37.31 0.91 -4.14
C TYR A 416 -37.99 0.82 -5.53
N ARG A 417 -37.19 0.57 -6.59
CA ARG A 417 -37.71 0.37 -7.96
C ARG A 417 -38.62 -0.85 -8.04
N MET A 418 -38.27 -1.93 -7.41
CA MET A 418 -39.11 -3.15 -7.35
C MET A 418 -40.44 -2.89 -6.63
N ALA A 419 -40.43 -2.14 -5.56
CA ALA A 419 -41.64 -1.75 -4.84
C ALA A 419 -42.58 -0.90 -5.73
N LEU A 420 -42.04 0.11 -6.42
CA LEU A 420 -42.78 0.94 -7.37
C LEU A 420 -43.34 0.11 -8.54
N TYR A 421 -42.54 -0.81 -9.06
CA TYR A 421 -42.99 -1.70 -10.14
C TYR A 421 -44.16 -2.58 -9.70
N ARG A 422 -44.09 -3.20 -8.53
CA ARG A 422 -45.17 -4.00 -7.93
C ARG A 422 -46.44 -3.16 -7.75
N HIS A 423 -46.32 -1.95 -7.23
CA HIS A 423 -47.46 -1.05 -7.04
C HIS A 423 -48.19 -0.74 -8.37
N ARG A 424 -47.42 -0.41 -9.42
CA ARG A 424 -48.00 -0.15 -10.77
C ARG A 424 -48.67 -1.39 -11.39
N MET A 425 -48.12 -2.58 -11.18
CA MET A 425 -48.70 -3.82 -11.69
C MET A 425 -50.01 -4.15 -10.98
N THR A 426 -50.10 -3.90 -9.68
CA THR A 426 -51.31 -4.08 -8.89
C THR A 426 -52.44 -3.12 -9.36
N GLU A 427 -52.11 -1.84 -9.59
CA GLU A 427 -53.05 -0.85 -10.10
C GLU A 427 -53.61 -1.23 -11.49
N LYS A 428 -52.73 -1.68 -12.40
CA LYS A 428 -53.18 -2.14 -13.75
C LYS A 428 -54.11 -3.33 -13.64
N SER A 429 -53.79 -4.33 -12.84
CA SER A 429 -54.61 -5.52 -12.65
C SER A 429 -56.00 -5.16 -12.08
N ILE A 430 -56.07 -4.22 -11.14
CA ILE A 430 -57.33 -3.73 -10.56
C ILE A 430 -58.17 -3.04 -11.64
N THR A 431 -57.55 -2.16 -12.42
CA THR A 431 -58.24 -1.42 -13.47
C THR A 431 -58.80 -2.35 -14.56
N GLU A 432 -58.07 -3.37 -14.97
CA GLU A 432 -58.50 -4.39 -15.95
C GLU A 432 -59.67 -5.21 -15.42
N LYS A 433 -59.62 -5.68 -14.15
CA LYS A 433 -60.75 -6.40 -13.53
C LYS A 433 -62.00 -5.53 -13.46
N LEU A 434 -61.87 -4.27 -13.03
CA LEU A 434 -62.98 -3.34 -12.94
C LEU A 434 -63.60 -3.09 -14.32
N HIS A 435 -62.78 -2.89 -15.34
CA HIS A 435 -63.23 -2.69 -16.71
C HIS A 435 -64.02 -3.93 -17.22
N HIS A 436 -63.54 -5.12 -16.94
CA HIS A 436 -64.20 -6.36 -17.27
C HIS A 436 -65.58 -6.49 -16.57
N TYR A 437 -65.68 -6.20 -15.29
CA TYR A 437 -66.97 -6.20 -14.56
C TYR A 437 -67.94 -5.16 -15.12
N MET A 438 -67.48 -3.98 -15.48
CA MET A 438 -68.34 -2.96 -16.06
C MET A 438 -68.84 -3.33 -17.47
N GLN A 439 -68.02 -3.98 -18.28
CA GLN A 439 -68.47 -4.49 -19.61
C GLN A 439 -69.53 -5.58 -19.45
N LEU A 440 -69.35 -6.53 -18.54
CA LEU A 440 -70.33 -7.55 -18.26
C LEU A 440 -71.64 -6.95 -17.79
N HIS A 441 -71.60 -5.96 -16.91
CA HIS A 441 -72.80 -5.24 -16.43
C HIS A 441 -73.54 -4.53 -17.57
N GLU A 442 -72.82 -3.91 -18.48
CA GLU A 442 -73.36 -3.20 -19.60
C GLU A 442 -73.99 -4.15 -20.64
N GLN A 443 -73.31 -5.26 -20.96
CA GLN A 443 -73.84 -6.30 -21.85
C GLN A 443 -75.14 -6.89 -21.29
N ARG A 444 -75.12 -7.14 -19.97
CA ARG A 444 -76.34 -7.67 -19.29
C ARG A 444 -77.49 -6.66 -19.33
N ALA A 445 -77.22 -5.40 -19.04
CA ALA A 445 -78.25 -4.36 -19.11
C ALA A 445 -78.85 -4.18 -20.56
N GLN A 446 -77.99 -4.42 -21.56
CA GLN A 446 -78.44 -4.43 -22.97
C GLN A 446 -79.30 -5.67 -23.27
N LEU A 447 -78.85 -6.86 -22.81
CA LEU A 447 -79.58 -8.09 -22.97
C LEU A 447 -80.93 -8.03 -22.25
N GLU A 448 -80.98 -7.55 -21.01
CA GLU A 448 -82.24 -7.36 -20.26
C GLU A 448 -83.19 -6.39 -20.98
N ARG A 449 -82.73 -5.32 -21.64
CA ARG A 449 -83.52 -4.41 -22.46
C ARG A 449 -84.08 -5.12 -23.68
N HIS A 450 -83.26 -5.95 -24.35
CA HIS A 450 -83.71 -6.72 -25.52
C HIS A 450 -84.72 -7.80 -25.13
N LEU A 451 -84.55 -8.51 -24.03
CA LEU A 451 -85.48 -9.50 -23.53
C LEU A 451 -86.78 -8.91 -23.06
N ARG A 452 -86.82 -7.71 -22.47
CA ARG A 452 -88.06 -6.97 -22.12
C ARG A 452 -88.80 -6.55 -23.34
N LEU A 453 -88.12 -6.14 -24.43
CA LEU A 453 -88.75 -5.77 -25.70
C LEU A 453 -89.28 -7.00 -26.46
N ALA A 454 -88.76 -8.18 -26.25
CA ALA A 454 -89.11 -9.43 -26.91
C ALA A 454 -90.15 -10.26 -26.15
N ASN A 455 -90.61 -9.82 -24.95
CA ASN A 455 -91.60 -10.53 -24.10
C ASN A 455 -91.21 -11.99 -23.76
N VAL A 456 -89.87 -12.28 -23.62
CA VAL A 456 -89.33 -13.62 -23.29
C VAL A 456 -89.17 -13.73 -21.81
N PRO A 457 -89.53 -14.87 -21.11
CA PRO A 457 -89.26 -15.09 -19.69
C PRO A 457 -87.76 -15.10 -19.43
N GLN A 458 -87.37 -14.48 -18.33
CA GLN A 458 -85.91 -14.46 -17.93
C GLN A 458 -85.45 -15.86 -17.56
N PRO A 459 -84.28 -16.29 -18.01
CA PRO A 459 -83.63 -17.52 -17.50
C PRO A 459 -83.13 -17.28 -16.08
N ASP A 460 -83.46 -18.22 -15.18
CA ASP A 460 -82.83 -18.29 -13.80
C ASP A 460 -81.36 -18.70 -13.92
N GLU A 461 -80.50 -17.76 -14.19
CA GLU A 461 -79.05 -17.98 -14.07
C GLU A 461 -78.63 -17.87 -12.61
N VAL A 462 -78.07 -18.92 -12.04
CA VAL A 462 -77.43 -18.94 -10.72
C VAL A 462 -76.12 -18.16 -10.81
N LEU A 463 -76.22 -16.87 -10.54
CA LEU A 463 -75.03 -16.01 -10.47
C LEU A 463 -74.25 -16.28 -9.19
N ASP A 464 -72.93 -16.35 -9.32
CA ASP A 464 -72.02 -16.37 -8.19
C ASP A 464 -72.25 -15.13 -7.27
N ASN A 465 -72.24 -15.38 -5.95
CA ASN A 465 -72.50 -14.35 -4.93
C ASN A 465 -71.62 -13.11 -5.07
N ASP A 466 -70.39 -13.24 -5.55
CA ASP A 466 -69.47 -12.12 -5.77
C ASP A 466 -69.87 -11.26 -6.95
N THR A 467 -70.35 -11.90 -8.03
CA THR A 467 -70.89 -11.21 -9.22
C THR A 467 -72.16 -10.46 -8.88
N VAL A 468 -73.08 -11.05 -8.11
CA VAL A 468 -74.29 -10.37 -7.63
C VAL A 468 -73.95 -9.15 -6.78
N PHE A 469 -73.00 -9.31 -5.87
CA PHE A 469 -72.56 -8.22 -5.02
C PHE A 469 -71.93 -7.06 -5.85
N MET A 470 -71.03 -7.37 -6.78
CA MET A 470 -70.39 -6.37 -7.63
C MET A 470 -71.37 -5.64 -8.51
N ASN A 471 -72.37 -6.31 -9.05
CA ASN A 471 -73.44 -5.67 -9.85
C ASN A 471 -74.23 -4.66 -9.02
N LYS A 472 -74.68 -5.05 -7.81
CA LYS A 472 -75.37 -4.14 -6.87
C LYS A 472 -74.48 -2.95 -6.48
N LEU A 473 -73.19 -3.20 -6.25
CA LEU A 473 -72.20 -2.15 -5.91
C LEU A 473 -72.11 -1.11 -7.05
N PHE A 474 -71.92 -1.55 -8.28
CA PHE A 474 -71.84 -0.64 -9.46
C PHE A 474 -73.15 0.07 -9.70
N GLU A 475 -74.27 -0.58 -9.58
CA GLU A 475 -75.62 0.02 -9.73
C GLU A 475 -75.81 1.17 -8.74
N CYS A 476 -75.44 0.96 -7.46
CA CYS A 476 -75.45 1.99 -6.42
C CYS A 476 -74.55 3.18 -6.76
N ILE A 477 -73.30 2.92 -7.23
CA ILE A 477 -72.36 3.98 -7.59
C ILE A 477 -72.84 4.76 -8.80
N ILE A 478 -73.32 4.08 -9.86
CA ILE A 478 -73.82 4.71 -11.09
C ILE A 478 -75.06 5.56 -10.82
N LYS A 479 -75.97 5.08 -9.98
CA LYS A 479 -77.17 5.81 -9.58
C LYS A 479 -76.87 7.10 -8.85
N ASN A 480 -75.77 7.13 -8.10
CA ASN A 480 -75.31 8.28 -7.29
C ASN A 480 -74.16 9.02 -7.92
N LEU A 481 -73.84 8.80 -9.20
CA LEU A 481 -72.65 9.26 -9.86
C LEU A 481 -72.43 10.77 -9.77
N ALA A 482 -73.51 11.56 -10.00
CA ALA A 482 -73.45 13.02 -9.98
C ALA A 482 -73.43 13.64 -8.59
N ASN A 483 -73.66 12.87 -7.55
CA ASN A 483 -73.68 13.35 -6.16
C ASN A 483 -72.24 13.44 -5.61
N SER A 484 -71.73 14.67 -5.46
CA SER A 484 -70.37 14.92 -4.91
C SER A 484 -70.19 14.48 -3.46
N GLU A 485 -71.28 14.41 -2.70
CA GLU A 485 -71.26 13.98 -1.28
C GLU A 485 -71.37 12.46 -1.12
N PHE A 486 -71.58 11.70 -2.22
CA PHE A 486 -71.67 10.27 -2.15
C PHE A 486 -70.36 9.64 -1.74
N ASN A 487 -70.35 9.01 -0.58
CA ASN A 487 -69.19 8.45 0.07
C ASN A 487 -69.41 6.97 0.45
N VAL A 488 -68.42 6.37 1.11
CA VAL A 488 -68.42 4.94 1.47
C VAL A 488 -69.49 4.61 2.48
N GLU A 489 -69.84 5.52 3.38
CA GLU A 489 -70.90 5.37 4.38
C GLU A 489 -72.25 5.24 3.69
N MET A 490 -72.52 6.12 2.75
CA MET A 490 -73.75 6.08 1.95
C MET A 490 -73.85 4.84 1.06
N LEU A 491 -72.73 4.43 0.47
CA LEU A 491 -72.64 3.20 -0.34
C LEU A 491 -72.90 1.95 0.54
N ALA A 492 -72.33 1.88 1.72
CA ALA A 492 -72.54 0.80 2.65
C ALA A 492 -74.01 0.71 3.13
N SER A 493 -74.59 1.84 3.47
CA SER A 493 -75.98 1.93 3.86
C SER A 493 -76.96 1.47 2.75
N GLN A 494 -76.69 1.84 1.49
CA GLN A 494 -77.52 1.41 0.32
C GLN A 494 -77.39 -0.07 -0.04
N LEU A 495 -76.31 -0.71 0.44
CA LEU A 495 -76.06 -2.16 0.27
C LEU A 495 -76.44 -2.97 1.51
N ASP A 496 -77.07 -2.37 2.51
CA ASP A 496 -77.43 -2.98 3.79
C ASP A 496 -76.22 -3.62 4.50
N MET A 497 -75.05 -2.97 4.43
CA MET A 497 -73.82 -3.43 5.02
C MET A 497 -73.23 -2.41 5.98
N SER A 498 -72.50 -2.88 7.02
CA SER A 498 -71.63 -1.98 7.77
C SER A 498 -70.41 -1.59 6.90
N ARG A 499 -69.82 -0.40 7.20
CA ARG A 499 -68.61 0.08 6.51
C ARG A 499 -67.50 -0.99 6.54
N VAL A 500 -67.30 -1.68 7.65
CA VAL A 500 -66.26 -2.71 7.81
C VAL A 500 -66.53 -3.93 6.92
N GLN A 501 -67.79 -4.34 6.83
CA GLN A 501 -68.23 -5.47 5.97
C GLN A 501 -68.02 -5.09 4.50
N LEU A 502 -68.38 -3.88 4.09
CA LEU A 502 -68.20 -3.38 2.73
C LEU A 502 -66.69 -3.38 2.37
N TYR A 503 -65.85 -2.83 3.23
CA TYR A 503 -64.38 -2.83 3.02
C TYR A 503 -63.83 -4.24 2.83
N ARG A 504 -64.19 -5.21 3.72
CA ARG A 504 -63.75 -6.60 3.64
C ARG A 504 -64.23 -7.27 2.36
N LYS A 505 -65.49 -7.11 2.03
CA LYS A 505 -66.10 -7.75 0.84
C LYS A 505 -65.53 -7.19 -0.43
N VAL A 506 -65.44 -5.88 -0.55
CA VAL A 506 -64.85 -5.22 -1.73
C VAL A 506 -63.40 -5.64 -1.88
N LYS A 507 -62.62 -5.64 -0.80
CA LYS A 507 -61.19 -6.01 -0.86
C LYS A 507 -61.01 -7.49 -1.23
N SER A 508 -61.84 -8.39 -0.76
CA SER A 508 -61.75 -9.81 -1.11
C SER A 508 -62.04 -10.09 -2.59
N VAL A 509 -62.93 -9.31 -3.20
CA VAL A 509 -63.34 -9.53 -4.61
C VAL A 509 -62.47 -8.76 -5.60
N THR A 510 -62.05 -7.52 -5.25
CA THR A 510 -61.36 -6.62 -6.17
C THR A 510 -59.92 -6.29 -5.79
N ASP A 511 -59.47 -6.69 -4.61
CA ASP A 511 -58.19 -6.31 -3.99
C ASP A 511 -58.03 -4.77 -3.80
N SER A 512 -59.12 -4.02 -3.93
CA SER A 512 -59.15 -2.55 -3.86
C SER A 512 -60.01 -2.05 -2.69
N SER A 513 -59.99 -0.73 -2.43
CA SER A 513 -60.86 -0.12 -1.44
C SER A 513 -62.18 0.39 -2.07
N PRO A 514 -63.29 0.47 -1.31
CA PRO A 514 -64.54 1.05 -1.81
C PRO A 514 -64.39 2.50 -2.32
N VAL A 515 -63.51 3.31 -1.65
CA VAL A 515 -63.20 4.69 -2.08
C VAL A 515 -62.60 4.67 -3.48
N GLU A 516 -61.69 3.77 -3.71
CA GLU A 516 -60.99 3.62 -4.98
C GLU A 516 -61.91 3.19 -6.10
N ILE A 517 -62.83 2.26 -5.82
CA ILE A 517 -63.83 1.82 -6.80
C ILE A 517 -64.78 2.97 -7.19
N ILE A 518 -65.27 3.77 -6.24
CA ILE A 518 -66.06 4.96 -6.52
C ILE A 518 -65.29 5.91 -7.43
N ARG A 519 -64.01 6.17 -7.09
CA ARG A 519 -63.15 7.08 -7.87
C ARG A 519 -62.93 6.59 -9.30
N ILE A 520 -62.55 5.32 -9.48
CA ILE A 520 -62.30 4.74 -10.79
C ILE A 520 -63.57 4.71 -11.63
N THR A 521 -64.71 4.34 -11.04
CA THR A 521 -65.98 4.32 -11.73
C THR A 521 -66.37 5.71 -12.25
N ARG A 522 -66.19 6.75 -11.42
CA ARG A 522 -66.40 8.17 -11.83
C ARG A 522 -65.48 8.56 -12.97
N LEU A 523 -64.19 8.23 -12.91
CA LEU A 523 -63.22 8.57 -13.96
C LEU A 523 -63.48 7.82 -15.27
N GLN A 524 -63.88 6.56 -15.23
CA GLN A 524 -64.25 5.81 -16.44
C GLN A 524 -65.50 6.37 -17.12
N GLN A 525 -66.49 6.79 -16.30
CA GLN A 525 -67.66 7.42 -16.85
C GLN A 525 -67.37 8.81 -17.44
N ALA A 526 -66.43 9.54 -16.81
CA ALA A 526 -65.93 10.81 -17.34
C ALA A 526 -65.24 10.63 -18.70
N ASP A 527 -64.40 9.60 -18.85
CA ASP A 527 -63.72 9.27 -20.11
C ASP A 527 -64.72 9.00 -21.24
N ARG A 528 -65.81 8.25 -20.93
CA ARG A 528 -66.88 8.01 -21.89
C ARG A 528 -67.58 9.31 -22.32
N LEU A 529 -67.96 10.19 -21.35
CA LEU A 529 -68.59 11.45 -21.61
C LEU A 529 -67.71 12.41 -22.44
N LEU A 530 -66.41 12.45 -22.14
CA LEU A 530 -65.47 13.24 -22.91
C LEU A 530 -65.32 12.73 -24.36
N LYS A 531 -65.31 11.42 -24.58
CA LYS A 531 -65.24 10.78 -25.90
C LYS A 531 -66.52 10.98 -26.71
N GLN A 532 -67.70 11.05 -26.07
CA GLN A 532 -68.96 11.31 -26.69
C GLN A 532 -69.11 12.78 -27.20
N GLY A 533 -68.30 13.68 -26.58
CA GLY A 533 -68.35 15.09 -26.92
C GLY A 533 -69.60 15.82 -26.38
N GLY A 534 -69.70 17.11 -26.63
CA GLY A 534 -70.86 17.92 -26.26
C GLY A 534 -70.83 18.54 -24.87
N MET A 535 -69.78 18.21 -24.03
CA MET A 535 -69.59 18.81 -22.75
C MET A 535 -68.08 19.19 -22.56
N ASN A 536 -67.86 20.30 -21.89
CA ASN A 536 -66.49 20.67 -21.55
C ASN A 536 -65.96 19.88 -20.31
N VAL A 537 -64.66 19.95 -20.08
CA VAL A 537 -63.97 19.18 -19.01
C VAL A 537 -64.52 19.50 -17.61
N SER A 538 -64.86 20.75 -17.36
CA SER A 538 -65.45 21.18 -16.08
C SER A 538 -66.87 20.64 -15.89
N GLU A 539 -67.72 20.70 -16.94
CA GLU A 539 -69.04 20.12 -16.91
C GLU A 539 -69.01 18.61 -16.67
N VAL A 540 -68.13 17.91 -17.36
CA VAL A 540 -67.96 16.46 -17.15
C VAL A 540 -67.50 16.16 -15.71
N SER A 541 -66.57 16.96 -15.15
CA SER A 541 -66.11 16.75 -13.79
C SER A 541 -67.23 16.79 -12.76
N TYR A 542 -68.11 17.79 -12.85
CA TYR A 542 -69.28 17.92 -11.97
C TYR A 542 -70.33 16.84 -12.21
N ARG A 543 -70.55 16.48 -13.49
CA ARG A 543 -71.50 15.44 -13.88
C ARG A 543 -71.15 14.05 -13.32
N VAL A 544 -69.89 13.80 -13.12
CA VAL A 544 -69.41 12.52 -12.53
C VAL A 544 -69.11 12.65 -11.03
N GLY A 545 -69.56 13.73 -10.40
CA GLY A 545 -69.52 13.89 -8.93
C GLY A 545 -68.19 14.33 -8.36
N PHE A 546 -67.29 14.98 -9.12
CA PHE A 546 -66.13 15.67 -8.54
C PHE A 546 -66.53 17.11 -8.15
N SER A 547 -66.09 17.52 -6.94
CA SER A 547 -66.34 18.87 -6.43
C SER A 547 -65.35 19.91 -7.00
N SER A 548 -64.25 19.50 -7.61
CA SER A 548 -63.19 20.36 -8.15
C SER A 548 -62.66 19.84 -9.49
N PRO A 549 -62.77 20.65 -10.58
CA PRO A 549 -62.21 20.30 -11.90
C PRO A 549 -60.69 20.13 -11.86
N SER A 550 -59.98 20.85 -11.00
CA SER A 550 -58.51 20.71 -10.85
C SER A 550 -58.14 19.36 -10.25
N TYR A 551 -58.84 18.94 -9.20
CA TYR A 551 -58.65 17.62 -8.60
C TYR A 551 -59.08 16.50 -9.57
N PHE A 552 -60.17 16.66 -10.27
CA PHE A 552 -60.59 15.76 -11.36
C PHE A 552 -59.48 15.58 -12.39
N SER A 553 -58.91 16.68 -12.93
CA SER A 553 -57.88 16.63 -13.96
C SER A 553 -56.62 15.92 -13.47
N LYS A 554 -56.25 16.11 -12.21
CA LYS A 554 -55.14 15.39 -11.58
C LYS A 554 -55.42 13.88 -11.51
N CYS A 555 -56.56 13.47 -10.97
CA CYS A 555 -56.97 12.07 -10.86
C CYS A 555 -57.11 11.41 -12.24
N TYR A 556 -57.64 12.13 -13.24
CA TYR A 556 -57.79 11.64 -14.58
C TYR A 556 -56.42 11.38 -15.25
N LYS A 557 -55.46 12.33 -15.09
CA LYS A 557 -54.08 12.15 -15.61
C LYS A 557 -53.36 11.00 -14.92
N GLU A 558 -53.53 10.84 -13.61
CA GLU A 558 -52.97 9.71 -12.87
C GLU A 558 -53.55 8.38 -13.37
N GLN A 559 -54.85 8.31 -13.68
CA GLN A 559 -55.53 7.10 -14.12
C GLN A 559 -55.24 6.71 -15.57
N PHE A 560 -55.26 7.68 -16.49
CA PHE A 560 -55.20 7.43 -17.94
C PHE A 560 -53.88 7.84 -18.59
N GLY A 561 -52.98 8.51 -17.85
CA GLY A 561 -51.63 8.93 -18.32
C GLY A 561 -51.64 10.23 -19.12
N HIS A 562 -52.82 10.80 -19.45
CA HIS A 562 -52.97 12.05 -20.18
C HIS A 562 -54.02 12.97 -19.52
N VAL A 563 -53.96 14.23 -19.83
CA VAL A 563 -54.97 15.21 -19.34
C VAL A 563 -56.33 15.01 -20.00
N PRO A 564 -57.47 15.29 -19.29
CA PRO A 564 -58.80 15.20 -19.91
C PRO A 564 -58.96 16.26 -21.01
N THR A 565 -59.32 15.83 -22.19
CA THR A 565 -59.62 16.69 -23.35
C THR A 565 -61.01 16.36 -23.88
N ALA A 566 -61.87 17.38 -24.09
CA ALA A 566 -63.14 17.17 -24.75
C ALA A 566 -62.88 16.92 -26.24
N SER A 567 -63.40 15.83 -26.78
CA SER A 567 -63.40 15.64 -28.24
C SER A 567 -64.36 16.62 -28.87
N ASN A 568 -63.85 17.60 -29.61
CA ASN A 568 -64.69 18.42 -30.50
C ASN A 568 -65.25 17.49 -31.60
N GLY A 569 -66.51 17.23 -31.54
CA GLY A 569 -67.19 16.45 -32.55
C GLY A 569 -67.20 17.20 -33.90
N HIS A 570 -66.11 17.15 -34.63
CA HIS A 570 -66.02 17.38 -36.07
C HIS A 570 -64.84 16.59 -36.63
N ALA A 571 -65.13 15.59 -37.38
CA ALA A 571 -64.23 14.92 -38.30
C ALA A 571 -63.54 15.96 -39.19
N LYS A 572 -62.23 16.06 -39.16
CA LYS A 572 -61.46 16.57 -40.29
C LYS A 572 -60.54 15.45 -40.79
N ALA A 573 -60.78 15.28 -42.10
CA ALA A 573 -60.13 14.35 -42.99
C ALA A 573 -58.62 14.50 -42.99
N LEU A 574 -57.97 13.36 -43.18
CA LEU A 574 -56.70 13.09 -43.79
C LEU A 574 -56.01 14.30 -44.45
N ASP A 575 -54.78 14.60 -43.98
CA ASP A 575 -53.74 15.09 -44.87
C ASP A 575 -52.43 14.34 -44.54
N GLU A 576 -51.97 13.70 -45.61
CA GLU A 576 -50.66 12.98 -45.64
C GLU A 576 -49.49 13.95 -45.58
N PRO A 577 -48.32 13.47 -45.20
CA PRO A 577 -47.12 14.29 -45.12
C PRO A 577 -46.43 14.35 -46.50
N ASN A 578 -46.06 15.54 -46.91
CA ASN A 578 -45.04 15.73 -47.95
C ASN A 578 -43.85 16.54 -47.38
N ALA A 579 -42.67 15.99 -47.71
CA ALA A 579 -41.27 16.48 -47.65
C ALA A 579 -40.49 16.37 -46.35
#